data_78a552e15fe7392ab8679bdbfc8d644b
#
_entry.id   78a552e15fe7392ab8679bdbfc8d644b
#
_cell.length_a   1.000
_cell.length_b   1.000
_cell.length_c   1.000
_cell.angle_alpha   90.00
_cell.angle_beta   90.00
_cell.angle_gamma   90.00
#
_symmetry.space_group_name_H-M   'P 1'
#
loop_
_entity.id
_entity.type
_entity.pdbx_description
1 polymer ?
#
loop_
_entity_poly.entity_id
_entity_poly.type
_entity_poly.pdbx_seq_one_letter_code
_entity_poly.pdbx_strand_id
1 'polypeptide(L)'
;MEKDKKYIIDNKELMKEWDWDKNSESGFFPDEIMPGTKKKIFWKCKECGFMWQAAVKDRTKKNGRATGCPQCKRKKLSEYHLTPVVGINDLESCYPEIAKEWNYEKNSDLRPENMTCNNNRIVWWKCSKCGNEWQNAIALRTKGFGRCPICKKNK
;
A
#
# COMPACT_ATOMS: atom_id res chain seq x y z
N MET A 1 -13.67 -43.69 8.80
CA MET A 1 -12.48 -42.98 8.35
C MET A 1 -12.41 -41.68 9.15
N GLU A 2 -11.58 -41.61 10.18
CA GLU A 2 -11.30 -40.37 10.89
C GLU A 2 -10.58 -39.44 9.89
N LYS A 3 -11.21 -38.29 9.59
CA LYS A 3 -10.51 -37.22 8.86
C LYS A 3 -9.40 -36.72 9.77
N ASP A 4 -8.13 -36.89 9.36
CA ASP A 4 -6.99 -36.31 10.06
C ASP A 4 -7.26 -34.86 10.37
N LYS A 5 -7.46 -34.55 11.63
CA LYS A 5 -7.67 -33.17 12.11
C LYS A 5 -6.36 -32.42 11.90
N LYS A 6 -6.35 -31.45 11.00
CA LYS A 6 -5.20 -30.64 10.71
C LYS A 6 -5.20 -29.40 11.62
N TYR A 7 -4.15 -29.25 12.41
CA TYR A 7 -3.94 -28.10 13.29
C TYR A 7 -2.99 -27.08 12.69
N ILE A 8 -2.96 -25.86 13.23
CA ILE A 8 -2.09 -24.80 12.66
C ILE A 8 -0.61 -25.04 12.90
N ILE A 9 -0.25 -25.89 13.87
CA ILE A 9 1.15 -26.30 14.12
C ILE A 9 1.79 -26.97 12.91
N ASP A 10 1.00 -27.64 12.06
CA ASP A 10 1.48 -28.29 10.84
C ASP A 10 1.94 -27.28 9.77
N ASN A 11 1.59 -26.01 9.91
CA ASN A 11 2.00 -24.96 8.99
C ASN A 11 3.31 -24.30 9.48
N LYS A 12 4.44 -24.89 9.06
CA LYS A 12 5.79 -24.46 9.46
C LYS A 12 6.05 -22.95 9.18
N GLU A 13 5.56 -22.42 8.05
CA GLU A 13 5.74 -21.00 7.73
C GLU A 13 4.92 -20.10 8.65
N LEU A 14 3.72 -20.51 9.01
CA LEU A 14 2.88 -19.77 9.94
C LEU A 14 3.49 -19.77 11.36
N MET A 15 4.11 -20.87 11.75
CA MET A 15 4.75 -21.00 13.06
C MET A 15 5.98 -20.10 13.25
N LYS A 16 6.63 -19.66 12.16
CA LYS A 16 7.70 -18.65 12.23
C LYS A 16 7.20 -17.28 12.70
N GLU A 17 5.91 -17.03 12.63
CA GLU A 17 5.27 -15.80 13.07
C GLU A 17 4.37 -15.98 14.30
N TRP A 18 4.37 -17.18 14.89
CA TRP A 18 3.66 -17.45 16.15
C TRP A 18 4.37 -16.76 17.33
N ASP A 19 3.67 -15.94 18.09
CA ASP A 19 4.21 -15.34 19.31
C ASP A 19 4.09 -16.36 20.47
N TRP A 20 5.15 -17.12 20.69
CA TRP A 20 5.17 -18.23 21.65
C TRP A 20 4.89 -17.76 23.07
N ASP A 21 5.49 -16.64 23.49
CA ASP A 21 5.38 -16.13 24.85
C ASP A 21 3.94 -15.66 25.14
N LYS A 22 3.43 -14.72 24.34
CA LYS A 22 2.09 -14.15 24.57
C LYS A 22 0.95 -15.15 24.37
N ASN A 23 1.10 -16.09 23.44
CA ASN A 23 0.09 -17.10 23.22
C ASN A 23 0.05 -18.13 24.35
N SER A 24 1.21 -18.58 24.86
CA SER A 24 1.27 -19.50 26.01
C SER A 24 0.74 -18.86 27.27
N GLU A 25 1.09 -17.61 27.58
CA GLU A 25 0.54 -16.83 28.68
C GLU A 25 -1.00 -16.70 28.58
N SER A 26 -1.53 -16.65 27.36
CA SER A 26 -2.97 -16.57 27.08
C SER A 26 -3.66 -17.93 26.97
N GLY A 27 -2.96 -19.04 27.19
CA GLY A 27 -3.50 -20.39 27.08
C GLY A 27 -3.82 -20.82 25.66
N PHE A 28 -3.06 -20.32 24.66
CA PHE A 28 -3.22 -20.71 23.25
C PHE A 28 -2.08 -21.60 22.80
N PHE A 29 -2.41 -22.81 22.37
CA PHE A 29 -1.45 -23.78 21.86
C PHE A 29 -1.76 -24.13 20.40
N PRO A 30 -0.76 -24.12 19.50
CA PRO A 30 -1.01 -24.24 18.07
C PRO A 30 -1.43 -25.65 17.63
N ASP A 31 -1.20 -26.66 18.43
CA ASP A 31 -1.64 -28.05 18.24
C ASP A 31 -3.11 -28.28 18.63
N GLU A 32 -3.73 -27.32 19.29
CA GLU A 32 -5.16 -27.35 19.65
C GLU A 32 -6.02 -26.44 18.74
N ILE A 33 -5.40 -25.64 17.88
CA ILE A 33 -6.08 -24.63 17.08
C ILE A 33 -6.20 -25.08 15.62
N MET A 34 -7.43 -25.18 15.12
CA MET A 34 -7.70 -25.52 13.72
C MET A 34 -7.60 -24.31 12.80
N PRO A 35 -7.09 -24.49 11.56
CA PRO A 35 -7.17 -23.49 10.50
C PRO A 35 -8.62 -23.05 10.27
N GLY A 36 -8.83 -21.75 10.02
CA GLY A 36 -10.18 -21.23 9.78
C GLY A 36 -10.94 -20.77 11.01
N THR A 37 -10.45 -21.01 12.24
CA THR A 37 -11.07 -20.47 13.45
C THR A 37 -11.04 -18.95 13.48
N LYS A 38 -12.11 -18.33 14.03
CA LYS A 38 -12.20 -16.88 14.24
C LYS A 38 -11.40 -16.40 15.46
N LYS A 39 -10.79 -17.32 16.22
CA LYS A 39 -10.01 -16.98 17.41
C LYS A 39 -8.89 -16.02 17.04
N LYS A 40 -8.78 -14.90 17.75
CA LYS A 40 -7.67 -13.94 17.60
C LYS A 40 -6.54 -14.37 18.51
N ILE A 41 -5.37 -14.49 17.96
CA ILE A 41 -4.12 -14.87 18.63
C ILE A 41 -3.02 -13.87 18.32
N PHE A 42 -1.93 -13.94 19.05
CA PHE A 42 -0.78 -13.07 18.90
C PHE A 42 0.18 -13.59 17.83
N TRP A 43 0.61 -12.71 16.96
CA TRP A 43 1.58 -12.95 15.89
C TRP A 43 2.75 -12.01 16.03
N LYS A 44 3.95 -12.49 15.71
CA LYS A 44 5.19 -11.72 15.65
C LYS A 44 5.79 -11.84 14.26
N CYS A 45 5.96 -10.73 13.57
CA CYS A 45 6.48 -10.73 12.21
C CYS A 45 7.94 -11.20 12.16
N LYS A 46 8.23 -12.20 11.34
CA LYS A 46 9.58 -12.70 11.12
C LYS A 46 10.52 -11.69 10.44
N GLU A 47 9.98 -10.74 9.68
CA GLU A 47 10.75 -9.75 8.93
C GLU A 47 11.05 -8.47 9.73
N CYS A 48 10.05 -7.94 10.47
CA CYS A 48 10.17 -6.64 11.15
C CYS A 48 9.97 -6.69 12.67
N GLY A 49 9.70 -7.87 13.23
CA GLY A 49 9.48 -8.05 14.67
C GLY A 49 8.17 -7.47 15.22
N PHE A 50 7.36 -6.79 14.37
CA PHE A 50 6.10 -6.21 14.81
C PHE A 50 5.13 -7.27 15.33
N MET A 51 4.53 -7.00 16.49
CA MET A 51 3.56 -7.88 17.13
C MET A 51 2.14 -7.36 16.92
N TRP A 52 1.20 -8.26 16.57
CA TRP A 52 -0.20 -7.90 16.38
C TRP A 52 -1.13 -9.08 16.70
N GLN A 53 -2.41 -8.80 16.86
CA GLN A 53 -3.45 -9.83 16.94
C GLN A 53 -4.20 -9.96 15.63
N ALA A 54 -4.43 -11.18 15.18
CA ALA A 54 -5.27 -11.49 14.03
C ALA A 54 -5.98 -12.81 14.21
N ALA A 55 -7.16 -12.95 13.59
CA ALA A 55 -7.86 -14.22 13.59
C ALA A 55 -7.10 -15.26 12.75
N VAL A 56 -7.05 -16.49 13.26
CA VAL A 56 -6.36 -17.60 12.56
C VAL A 56 -6.90 -17.80 11.15
N LYS A 57 -8.23 -17.72 10.97
CA LYS A 57 -8.86 -17.83 9.64
C LYS A 57 -8.26 -16.84 8.61
N ASP A 58 -7.89 -15.63 9.04
CA ASP A 58 -7.37 -14.61 8.15
C ASP A 58 -5.90 -14.86 7.77
N ARG A 59 -5.20 -15.62 8.59
CA ARG A 59 -3.82 -16.05 8.38
C ARG A 59 -3.72 -17.36 7.57
N THR A 60 -4.79 -18.14 7.53
CA THR A 60 -4.83 -19.47 6.88
C THR A 60 -5.66 -19.51 5.59
N LYS A 61 -6.15 -18.36 5.11
CA LYS A 61 -6.87 -18.27 3.83
C LYS A 61 -6.02 -18.79 2.68
N LYS A 62 -6.64 -19.62 1.83
CA LYS A 62 -6.02 -20.15 0.60
C LYS A 62 -5.99 -19.10 -0.51
N ASN A 63 -5.26 -19.39 -1.59
CA ASN A 63 -5.23 -18.60 -2.83
C ASN A 63 -4.68 -17.17 -2.65
N GLY A 64 -3.62 -17.01 -1.85
CA GLY A 64 -2.96 -15.71 -1.66
C GLY A 64 -3.75 -14.67 -0.87
N ARG A 65 -4.90 -15.06 -0.29
CA ARG A 65 -5.76 -14.15 0.50
C ARG A 65 -5.41 -14.09 1.99
N ALA A 66 -4.42 -14.85 2.43
CA ALA A 66 -3.96 -14.81 3.81
C ALA A 66 -3.37 -13.42 4.13
N THR A 67 -3.77 -12.86 5.27
CA THR A 67 -3.24 -11.57 5.72
C THR A 67 -1.86 -11.77 6.36
N GLY A 68 -0.90 -10.95 6.00
CA GLY A 68 0.42 -10.88 6.62
C GLY A 68 0.54 -9.78 7.67
N CYS A 69 1.77 -9.43 8.02
CA CYS A 69 2.08 -8.34 8.94
C CYS A 69 1.53 -7.01 8.41
N PRO A 70 0.72 -6.28 9.21
CA PRO A 70 0.14 -5.00 8.78
C PRO A 70 1.20 -3.92 8.61
N GLN A 71 2.29 -3.96 9.37
CA GLN A 71 3.38 -2.99 9.25
C GLN A 71 4.18 -3.21 7.96
N CYS A 72 4.55 -4.45 7.62
CA CYS A 72 5.21 -4.76 6.36
C CYS A 72 4.32 -4.42 5.15
N LYS A 73 3.01 -4.71 5.24
CA LYS A 73 2.05 -4.34 4.20
C LYS A 73 2.00 -2.82 4.00
N ARG A 74 1.96 -2.05 5.10
CA ARG A 74 1.97 -0.58 5.03
C ARG A 74 3.25 -0.04 4.42
N LYS A 75 4.41 -0.59 4.81
CA LYS A 75 5.72 -0.23 4.27
C LYS A 75 5.77 -0.47 2.76
N LYS A 76 5.43 -1.67 2.30
CA LYS A 76 5.39 -2.01 0.86
C LYS A 76 4.44 -1.10 0.08
N LEU A 77 3.26 -0.80 0.63
CA LEU A 77 2.31 0.10 -0.01
C LEU A 77 2.84 1.53 -0.10
N SER A 78 3.50 2.02 0.96
CA SER A 78 4.16 3.32 0.96
C SER A 78 5.29 3.39 -0.07
N GLU A 79 6.15 2.38 -0.13
CA GLU A 79 7.22 2.28 -1.12
C GLU A 79 6.67 2.30 -2.55
N TYR A 80 5.62 1.51 -2.82
CA TYR A 80 4.95 1.50 -4.13
C TYR A 80 4.39 2.87 -4.51
N HIS A 81 3.81 3.62 -3.56
CA HIS A 81 3.26 4.94 -3.83
C HIS A 81 4.33 6.04 -3.96
N LEU A 82 5.50 5.86 -3.38
CA LEU A 82 6.58 6.84 -3.39
C LEU A 82 7.62 6.58 -4.49
N THR A 83 7.79 5.33 -4.92
CA THR A 83 8.77 4.95 -5.94
C THR A 83 8.08 4.85 -7.31
N PRO A 84 8.41 5.73 -8.26
CA PRO A 84 7.85 5.66 -9.60
C PRO A 84 8.38 4.43 -10.36
N VAL A 85 7.49 3.76 -11.06
CA VAL A 85 7.79 2.67 -11.99
C VAL A 85 7.19 3.06 -13.32
N VAL A 86 8.04 3.36 -14.29
CA VAL A 86 7.65 3.81 -15.64
C VAL A 86 6.68 2.82 -16.28
N GLY A 87 5.58 3.32 -16.82
CA GLY A 87 4.52 2.51 -17.41
C GLY A 87 3.51 1.92 -16.43
N ILE A 88 3.70 2.08 -15.10
CA ILE A 88 2.84 1.45 -14.08
C ILE A 88 2.17 2.48 -13.18
N ASN A 89 2.94 3.33 -12.51
CA ASN A 89 2.42 4.28 -11.51
C ASN A 89 3.02 5.68 -11.63
N ASP A 90 3.81 5.93 -12.66
CA ASP A 90 4.36 7.25 -12.96
C ASP A 90 3.29 8.18 -13.55
N LEU A 91 3.49 9.48 -13.36
CA LEU A 91 2.51 10.49 -13.76
C LEU A 91 2.33 10.55 -15.27
N GLU A 92 3.41 10.42 -16.05
CA GLU A 92 3.36 10.53 -17.51
C GLU A 92 2.54 9.40 -18.12
N SER A 93 2.78 8.16 -17.69
CA SER A 93 2.09 6.99 -18.21
C SER A 93 0.63 6.90 -17.75
N CYS A 94 0.36 7.22 -16.46
CA CYS A 94 -0.99 7.12 -15.91
C CYS A 94 -1.90 8.29 -16.29
N TYR A 95 -1.34 9.48 -16.45
CA TYR A 95 -2.10 10.73 -16.70
C TYR A 95 -1.42 11.61 -17.75
N PRO A 96 -1.27 11.16 -19.00
CA PRO A 96 -0.53 11.88 -20.04
C PRO A 96 -1.09 13.29 -20.30
N GLU A 97 -2.41 13.50 -20.22
CA GLU A 97 -3.02 14.82 -20.40
C GLU A 97 -2.67 15.79 -19.27
N ILE A 98 -2.45 15.29 -18.06
CA ILE A 98 -1.99 16.12 -16.93
C ILE A 98 -0.48 16.38 -17.08
N ALA A 99 0.29 15.39 -17.50
CA ALA A 99 1.73 15.51 -17.71
C ALA A 99 2.08 16.57 -18.79
N LYS A 100 1.23 16.75 -19.81
CA LYS A 100 1.37 17.84 -20.82
C LYS A 100 1.36 19.25 -20.22
N GLU A 101 0.77 19.42 -19.04
CA GLU A 101 0.74 20.68 -18.32
C GLU A 101 1.93 20.84 -17.33
N TRP A 102 2.90 19.93 -17.38
CA TRP A 102 4.10 20.02 -16.55
C TRP A 102 4.98 21.21 -16.97
N ASN A 103 5.36 22.06 -16.02
CA ASN A 103 6.24 23.17 -16.30
C ASN A 103 7.70 22.73 -16.16
N TYR A 104 8.32 22.32 -17.28
CA TYR A 104 9.68 21.80 -17.30
C TYR A 104 10.73 22.83 -16.88
N GLU A 105 10.48 24.12 -17.14
CA GLU A 105 11.41 25.20 -16.78
C GLU A 105 11.46 25.42 -15.28
N LYS A 106 10.29 25.49 -14.62
CA LYS A 106 10.19 25.80 -13.18
C LYS A 106 10.35 24.57 -12.28
N ASN A 107 10.20 23.38 -12.81
CA ASN A 107 10.41 22.16 -12.05
C ASN A 107 11.84 21.61 -12.12
N SER A 108 12.74 22.32 -12.83
CA SER A 108 14.18 21.97 -12.96
C SER A 108 14.40 20.51 -13.39
N ASP A 109 15.03 19.70 -12.53
CA ASP A 109 15.36 18.29 -12.82
C ASP A 109 14.18 17.32 -12.59
N LEU A 110 13.06 17.82 -12.07
CA LEU A 110 11.88 16.97 -11.86
C LEU A 110 11.19 16.68 -13.19
N ARG A 111 10.79 15.43 -13.38
CA ARG A 111 10.11 14.95 -14.57
C ARG A 111 8.86 14.15 -14.21
N PRO A 112 7.79 14.18 -15.03
CA PRO A 112 6.56 13.42 -14.78
C PRO A 112 6.81 11.91 -14.65
N GLU A 113 7.71 11.35 -15.45
CA GLU A 113 8.10 9.94 -15.41
C GLU A 113 8.80 9.53 -14.10
N ASN A 114 9.37 10.51 -13.39
CA ASN A 114 10.04 10.30 -12.11
C ASN A 114 9.15 10.62 -10.90
N MET A 115 7.86 10.83 -11.12
CA MET A 115 6.87 11.14 -10.09
C MET A 115 5.73 10.14 -10.12
N THR A 116 5.37 9.58 -8.97
CA THR A 116 4.15 8.76 -8.89
C THR A 116 2.89 9.62 -8.97
N CYS A 117 1.83 9.09 -9.55
CA CYS A 117 0.55 9.79 -9.71
C CYS A 117 -0.14 10.17 -8.38
N ASN A 118 0.24 9.52 -7.27
CA ASN A 118 -0.27 9.80 -5.92
C ASN A 118 0.68 10.64 -5.06
N ASN A 119 1.73 11.23 -5.65
CA ASN A 119 2.72 12.02 -4.92
C ASN A 119 2.11 13.34 -4.42
N ASN A 120 2.32 13.65 -3.16
CA ASN A 120 1.86 14.92 -2.56
C ASN A 120 2.80 16.10 -2.80
N ARG A 121 3.89 15.92 -3.58
CA ARG A 121 4.82 16.99 -3.91
C ARG A 121 4.12 18.11 -4.66
N ILE A 122 4.35 19.33 -4.24
CA ILE A 122 3.89 20.53 -4.93
C ILE A 122 4.86 20.83 -6.06
N VAL A 123 4.34 20.97 -7.28
CA VAL A 123 5.08 21.25 -8.50
C VAL A 123 4.43 22.35 -9.29
N TRP A 124 5.17 22.90 -10.26
CA TRP A 124 4.67 23.92 -11.19
C TRP A 124 3.94 23.27 -12.38
N TRP A 125 2.82 23.86 -12.72
CA TRP A 125 2.00 23.51 -13.86
C TRP A 125 1.89 24.70 -14.80
N LYS A 126 1.76 24.43 -16.10
CA LYS A 126 1.51 25.42 -17.15
C LYS A 126 0.27 25.02 -17.95
N CYS A 127 -0.73 25.85 -17.92
CA CYS A 127 -2.01 25.52 -18.58
C CYS A 127 -1.86 25.42 -20.09
N SER A 128 -2.24 24.32 -20.68
CA SER A 128 -2.22 24.10 -22.12
C SER A 128 -3.20 25.00 -22.90
N LYS A 129 -4.22 25.56 -22.22
CA LYS A 129 -5.25 26.42 -22.83
C LYS A 129 -4.94 27.91 -22.76
N CYS A 130 -4.46 28.41 -21.61
CA CYS A 130 -4.28 29.86 -21.41
C CYS A 130 -2.86 30.25 -21.01
N GLY A 131 -1.92 29.31 -20.93
CA GLY A 131 -0.51 29.57 -20.56
C GLY A 131 -0.29 29.95 -19.09
N ASN A 132 -1.36 30.08 -18.27
CA ASN A 132 -1.21 30.43 -16.86
C ASN A 132 -0.37 29.38 -16.12
N GLU A 133 0.49 29.86 -15.23
CA GLU A 133 1.35 29.02 -14.42
C GLU A 133 0.92 29.06 -12.94
N TRP A 134 0.86 27.89 -12.31
CA TRP A 134 0.51 27.77 -10.90
C TRP A 134 1.17 26.57 -10.25
N GLN A 135 1.15 26.55 -8.93
CA GLN A 135 1.61 25.43 -8.13
C GLN A 135 0.44 24.59 -7.61
N ASN A 136 0.61 23.26 -7.63
CA ASN A 136 -0.32 22.34 -6.97
C ASN A 136 0.35 20.99 -6.75
N ALA A 137 -0.18 20.22 -5.79
CA ALA A 137 0.26 18.85 -5.56
C ALA A 137 -0.16 17.92 -6.72
N ILE A 138 0.72 16.99 -7.10
CA ILE A 138 0.47 16.01 -8.15
C ILE A 138 -0.80 15.21 -7.81
N ALA A 139 -0.91 14.67 -6.60
CA ALA A 139 -2.06 13.89 -6.16
C ALA A 139 -3.40 14.65 -6.23
N LEU A 140 -3.40 15.96 -6.06
CA LEU A 140 -4.61 16.77 -6.22
C LEU A 140 -5.00 16.91 -7.68
N ARG A 141 -4.02 17.07 -8.56
CA ARG A 141 -4.26 17.15 -10.02
C ARG A 141 -4.85 15.84 -10.56
N THR A 142 -4.27 14.70 -10.18
CA THR A 142 -4.73 13.38 -10.65
C THR A 142 -6.13 13.02 -10.13
N LYS A 143 -6.52 13.52 -8.97
CA LYS A 143 -7.88 13.38 -8.40
C LYS A 143 -8.90 14.36 -9.01
N GLY A 144 -8.51 15.15 -10.01
CA GLY A 144 -9.39 16.12 -10.66
C GLY A 144 -9.52 17.47 -9.96
N PHE A 145 -8.82 17.66 -8.85
CA PHE A 145 -8.75 18.93 -8.13
C PHE A 145 -7.57 19.78 -8.62
N GLY A 146 -7.60 21.08 -8.32
CA GLY A 146 -6.47 21.97 -8.60
C GLY A 146 -6.18 22.19 -10.09
N ARG A 147 -7.22 22.24 -10.94
CA ARG A 147 -7.13 22.68 -12.35
C ARG A 147 -6.69 24.14 -12.42
N CYS A 148 -6.32 24.61 -13.62
CA CYS A 148 -5.93 25.99 -13.84
C CYS A 148 -6.91 26.96 -13.20
N PRO A 149 -6.47 27.86 -12.29
CA PRO A 149 -7.36 28.76 -11.55
C PRO A 149 -8.02 29.79 -12.46
N ILE A 150 -7.38 30.19 -13.56
CA ILE A 150 -7.94 31.13 -14.54
C ILE A 150 -9.05 30.45 -15.34
N CYS A 151 -8.80 29.27 -15.94
CA CYS A 151 -9.80 28.57 -16.71
C CYS A 151 -10.98 28.06 -15.87
N LYS A 152 -10.79 27.87 -14.56
CA LYS A 152 -11.87 27.48 -13.64
C LYS A 152 -12.86 28.61 -13.37
N LYS A 153 -12.39 29.86 -13.37
CA LYS A 153 -13.23 31.05 -13.11
C LYS A 153 -14.08 31.43 -14.33
N ASN A 154 -13.67 31.00 -15.53
CA ASN A 154 -14.31 31.34 -16.80
C ASN A 154 -15.29 30.27 -17.30
N LYS A 155 -15.78 29.43 -16.42
CA LYS A 155 -16.90 28.49 -16.60
C LYS A 155 -18.05 28.89 -15.69
#